data_ffe45322ece206201a13c2e9b5c9b566
#
_entry.id   ffe45322ece206201a13c2e9b5c9b566
#
_cell.length_a   1.000
_cell.length_b   1.000
_cell.length_c   1.000
_cell.angle_alpha   90.00
_cell.angle_beta   90.00
_cell.angle_gamma   90.00
#
_symmetry.space_group_name_H-M   'P 1'
#
loop_
_entity.id
_entity.type
_entity.pdbx_description
1 polymer ?
#
loop_
_entity_poly.entity_id
_entity_poly.type
_entity_poly.pdbx_seq_one_letter_code
_entity_poly.pdbx_strand_id
1 'polypeptide(L)'
;MKYLKVLLTTLFFLNICNYSFSADIYFIDLKKILNKSKAGKGAQDYLKSKLEEENKKLDKEQSALKKEEKDLIGKQKLISAEEYKKNINALRKKSVDHQKRRQKAANDIFRKKEKARSELYKALNPILEKYMSEKNITVIIDKKSIVVAKTEIDLTDKILKLLDKELKSINLK
;
A
#
# COMPACT_ATOMS: atom_id res chain seq x y z
N MET A 1 65.96 -6.85 -31.15
CA MET A 1 64.64 -6.42 -31.63
C MET A 1 63.48 -7.41 -31.36
N LYS A 2 63.69 -8.73 -31.42
CA LYS A 2 62.63 -9.72 -31.14
C LYS A 2 62.12 -9.66 -29.69
N TYR A 3 63.01 -9.57 -28.73
CA TYR A 3 62.64 -9.51 -27.29
C TYR A 3 61.89 -8.21 -26.89
N LEU A 4 62.19 -7.08 -27.54
CA LEU A 4 61.50 -5.82 -27.33
C LEU A 4 60.03 -5.90 -27.82
N LYS A 5 59.80 -6.57 -28.96
CA LYS A 5 58.43 -6.79 -29.46
C LYS A 5 57.61 -7.70 -28.54
N VAL A 6 58.20 -8.76 -28.00
CA VAL A 6 57.56 -9.66 -27.03
C VAL A 6 57.27 -8.95 -25.75
N LEU A 7 58.16 -8.10 -25.22
CA LEU A 7 57.95 -7.29 -24.03
C LEU A 7 56.78 -6.31 -24.23
N LEU A 8 56.71 -5.65 -25.40
CA LEU A 8 55.66 -4.70 -25.71
C LEU A 8 54.28 -5.38 -25.86
N THR A 9 54.25 -6.59 -26.44
CA THR A 9 52.97 -7.33 -26.55
C THR A 9 52.49 -7.87 -25.20
N THR A 10 53.38 -8.34 -24.33
CA THR A 10 52.99 -8.77 -22.97
C THR A 10 52.54 -7.59 -22.12
N LEU A 11 53.15 -6.40 -22.23
CA LEU A 11 52.71 -5.19 -21.53
C LEU A 11 51.34 -4.70 -22.02
N PHE A 12 51.02 -4.88 -23.30
CA PHE A 12 49.72 -4.53 -23.87
C PHE A 12 48.61 -5.47 -23.36
N PHE A 13 48.88 -6.77 -23.25
CA PHE A 13 47.93 -7.76 -22.72
C PHE A 13 47.67 -7.61 -21.21
N LEU A 14 48.60 -7.11 -20.42
CA LEU A 14 48.40 -6.84 -18.97
C LEU A 14 47.45 -5.71 -18.68
N ASN A 15 47.19 -4.79 -19.63
CA ASN A 15 46.23 -3.70 -19.43
C ASN A 15 44.76 -4.06 -19.72
N ILE A 16 44.46 -5.24 -20.26
CA ILE A 16 43.09 -5.62 -20.66
C ILE A 16 42.28 -6.23 -19.48
N CYS A 17 42.92 -6.59 -18.36
CA CYS A 17 42.28 -7.35 -17.28
C CYS A 17 41.64 -6.55 -16.14
N ASN A 18 41.51 -5.22 -16.22
CA ASN A 18 40.95 -4.42 -15.10
C ASN A 18 39.57 -3.88 -15.34
N TYR A 19 38.74 -4.53 -16.14
CA TYR A 19 37.27 -4.26 -16.08
C TYR A 19 36.69 -4.98 -14.87
N SER A 20 36.88 -4.38 -13.68
CA SER A 20 36.10 -4.75 -12.51
C SER A 20 34.67 -4.32 -12.75
N PHE A 21 33.77 -5.25 -13.07
CA PHE A 21 32.35 -5.02 -13.04
C PHE A 21 31.95 -4.84 -11.57
N SER A 22 32.02 -3.61 -11.09
CA SER A 22 31.36 -3.26 -9.83
C SER A 22 29.87 -3.21 -10.08
N ALA A 23 29.10 -4.11 -9.48
CA ALA A 23 27.66 -4.03 -9.54
C ALA A 23 27.21 -2.78 -8.78
N ASP A 24 26.59 -1.84 -9.47
CA ASP A 24 26.03 -0.65 -8.85
C ASP A 24 24.73 -1.00 -8.13
N ILE A 25 24.82 -1.11 -6.80
CA ILE A 25 23.71 -1.47 -5.90
C ILE A 25 23.22 -0.22 -5.20
N TYR A 26 21.92 0.00 -5.28
CA TYR A 26 21.21 1.09 -4.61
C TYR A 26 20.04 0.57 -3.80
N PHE A 27 19.45 1.41 -2.96
CA PHE A 27 18.23 1.05 -2.26
C PHE A 27 17.19 2.16 -2.26
N ILE A 28 15.95 1.76 -1.98
CA ILE A 28 14.81 2.65 -1.78
C ILE A 28 14.03 2.23 -0.53
N ASP A 29 13.49 3.19 0.20
CA ASP A 29 12.44 2.97 1.21
C ASP A 29 11.08 2.91 0.51
N LEU A 30 10.70 1.71 0.09
CA LEU A 30 9.44 1.48 -0.62
C LEU A 30 8.23 1.92 0.21
N LYS A 31 8.25 1.67 1.52
CA LYS A 31 7.19 2.10 2.44
C LYS A 31 7.08 3.63 2.48
N LYS A 32 8.21 4.33 2.54
CA LYS A 32 8.23 5.81 2.50
C LYS A 32 7.68 6.31 1.16
N ILE A 33 8.09 5.74 0.02
CA ILE A 33 7.62 6.13 -1.32
C ILE A 33 6.11 5.96 -1.42
N LEU A 34 5.57 4.77 -1.08
CA LEU A 34 4.14 4.49 -1.17
C LEU A 34 3.30 5.40 -0.25
N ASN A 35 3.79 5.71 0.95
CA ASN A 35 3.04 6.49 1.93
C ASN A 35 3.19 8.01 1.78
N LYS A 36 4.30 8.50 1.24
CA LYS A 36 4.61 9.94 1.16
C LYS A 36 4.41 10.52 -0.22
N SER A 37 4.26 9.70 -1.27
CA SER A 37 3.90 10.20 -2.59
C SER A 37 2.55 10.92 -2.56
N LYS A 38 2.35 11.89 -3.45
CA LYS A 38 1.10 12.65 -3.58
C LYS A 38 -0.11 11.71 -3.76
N ALA A 39 0.02 10.74 -4.65
CA ALA A 39 -1.02 9.74 -4.89
C ALA A 39 -1.26 8.82 -3.68
N GLY A 40 -0.20 8.36 -3.02
CA GLY A 40 -0.28 7.51 -1.84
C GLY A 40 -0.91 8.22 -0.64
N LYS A 41 -0.49 9.47 -0.37
CA LYS A 41 -1.07 10.29 0.68
C LYS A 41 -2.56 10.59 0.40
N GLY A 42 -2.90 11.00 -0.83
CA GLY A 42 -4.28 11.24 -1.22
C GLY A 42 -5.17 10.00 -1.09
N ALA A 43 -4.64 8.82 -1.43
CA ALA A 43 -5.34 7.55 -1.23
C ALA A 43 -5.58 7.25 0.26
N GLN A 44 -4.59 7.48 1.12
CA GLN A 44 -4.73 7.29 2.57
C GLN A 44 -5.76 8.23 3.17
N ASP A 45 -5.73 9.52 2.82
CA ASP A 45 -6.67 10.53 3.30
C ASP A 45 -8.11 10.18 2.88
N TYR A 46 -8.30 9.75 1.62
CA TYR A 46 -9.59 9.26 1.14
C TYR A 46 -10.09 8.04 1.91
N LEU A 47 -9.24 7.02 2.10
CA LEU A 47 -9.61 5.79 2.81
C LEU A 47 -9.93 6.06 4.27
N LYS A 48 -9.19 6.95 4.93
CA LYS A 48 -9.45 7.39 6.30
C LYS A 48 -10.82 8.06 6.41
N SER A 49 -11.11 9.03 5.54
CA SER A 49 -12.40 9.72 5.52
C SER A 49 -13.56 8.75 5.26
N LYS A 50 -13.39 7.81 4.33
CA LYS A 50 -14.41 6.78 4.06
C LYS A 50 -14.65 5.85 5.23
N LEU A 51 -13.59 5.40 5.90
CA LEU A 51 -13.70 4.56 7.09
C LEU A 51 -14.44 5.30 8.22
N GLU A 52 -14.13 6.57 8.45
CA GLU A 52 -14.80 7.39 9.46
C GLU A 52 -16.29 7.59 9.13
N GLU A 53 -16.63 7.84 7.85
CA GLU A 53 -18.01 7.95 7.39
C GLU A 53 -18.80 6.66 7.63
N GLU A 54 -18.25 5.51 7.22
CA GLU A 54 -18.90 4.21 7.39
C GLU A 54 -19.05 3.83 8.87
N ASN A 55 -18.02 4.08 9.69
CA ASN A 55 -18.09 3.83 11.12
C ASN A 55 -19.20 4.66 11.77
N LYS A 56 -19.31 5.96 11.46
CA LYS A 56 -20.39 6.81 11.98
C LYS A 56 -21.79 6.29 11.63
N LYS A 57 -21.98 5.77 10.41
CA LYS A 57 -23.27 5.17 10.00
C LYS A 57 -23.56 3.90 10.80
N LEU A 58 -22.56 3.00 10.89
CA LEU A 58 -22.68 1.73 11.59
C LEU A 58 -22.91 1.92 13.10
N ASP A 59 -22.26 2.90 13.72
CA ASP A 59 -22.43 3.22 15.14
C ASP A 59 -23.84 3.79 15.44
N LYS A 60 -24.39 4.61 14.53
CA LYS A 60 -25.77 5.08 14.63
C LYS A 60 -26.76 3.91 14.52
N GLU A 61 -26.57 3.01 13.56
CA GLU A 61 -27.40 1.80 13.41
C GLU A 61 -27.32 0.92 14.66
N GLN A 62 -26.10 0.69 15.18
CA GLN A 62 -25.90 -0.09 16.40
C GLN A 62 -26.62 0.52 17.60
N SER A 63 -26.56 1.85 17.74
CA SER A 63 -27.24 2.57 18.82
C SER A 63 -28.76 2.47 18.70
N ALA A 64 -29.28 2.55 17.47
CA ALA A 64 -30.71 2.38 17.21
C ALA A 64 -31.19 0.95 17.54
N LEU A 65 -30.41 -0.09 17.15
CA LEU A 65 -30.70 -1.48 17.49
C LEU A 65 -30.72 -1.73 19.00
N LYS A 66 -29.74 -1.18 19.74
CA LYS A 66 -29.71 -1.27 21.20
C LYS A 66 -30.91 -0.61 21.87
N LYS A 67 -31.36 0.54 21.34
CA LYS A 67 -32.56 1.21 21.83
C LYS A 67 -33.81 0.36 21.56
N GLU A 68 -33.97 -0.14 20.34
CA GLU A 68 -35.10 -1.03 19.95
C GLU A 68 -35.14 -2.28 20.82
N GLU A 69 -33.99 -2.90 21.11
CA GLU A 69 -33.89 -4.05 22.02
C GLU A 69 -34.37 -3.71 23.42
N LYS A 70 -33.88 -2.59 24.00
CA LYS A 70 -34.32 -2.12 25.34
C LYS A 70 -35.79 -1.84 25.39
N ASP A 71 -36.32 -1.16 24.36
CA ASP A 71 -37.76 -0.83 24.29
C ASP A 71 -38.61 -2.08 24.17
N LEU A 72 -38.14 -3.10 23.41
CA LEU A 72 -38.83 -4.37 23.26
C LEU A 72 -38.84 -5.18 24.55
N ILE A 73 -37.73 -5.22 25.28
CA ILE A 73 -37.66 -5.86 26.62
C ILE A 73 -38.65 -5.19 27.58
N GLY A 74 -38.72 -3.86 27.59
CA GLY A 74 -39.67 -3.12 28.45
C GLY A 74 -41.15 -3.40 28.12
N LYS A 75 -41.46 -3.77 26.87
CA LYS A 75 -42.80 -4.11 26.42
C LYS A 75 -43.16 -5.58 26.57
N GLN A 76 -42.27 -6.46 27.03
CA GLN A 76 -42.49 -7.90 27.11
C GLN A 76 -43.78 -8.32 27.83
N LYS A 77 -44.15 -7.59 28.90
CA LYS A 77 -45.35 -7.85 29.71
C LYS A 77 -46.60 -7.08 29.22
N LEU A 78 -46.45 -6.21 28.21
CA LEU A 78 -47.50 -5.33 27.69
C LEU A 78 -48.10 -5.78 26.37
N ILE A 79 -47.45 -6.72 25.68
CA ILE A 79 -47.85 -7.24 24.37
C ILE A 79 -48.06 -8.75 24.40
N SER A 80 -48.76 -9.29 23.41
CA SER A 80 -48.96 -10.73 23.32
C SER A 80 -47.63 -11.52 23.08
N ALA A 81 -47.60 -12.76 23.50
CA ALA A 81 -46.42 -13.63 23.28
C ALA A 81 -46.06 -13.79 21.80
N GLU A 82 -47.08 -13.85 20.92
CA GLU A 82 -46.86 -13.93 19.47
C GLU A 82 -46.24 -12.63 18.91
N GLU A 83 -46.77 -11.50 19.30
CA GLU A 83 -46.26 -10.19 18.89
C GLU A 83 -44.83 -10.01 19.38
N TYR A 84 -44.55 -10.34 20.64
CA TYR A 84 -43.22 -10.29 21.21
C TYR A 84 -42.25 -11.17 20.39
N LYS A 85 -42.62 -12.42 20.09
CA LYS A 85 -41.82 -13.35 19.28
C LYS A 85 -41.55 -12.80 17.87
N LYS A 86 -42.55 -12.21 17.22
CA LYS A 86 -42.41 -11.54 15.91
C LYS A 86 -41.40 -10.43 15.96
N ASN A 87 -41.49 -9.54 16.97
CA ASN A 87 -40.60 -8.39 17.12
C ASN A 87 -39.16 -8.80 17.44
N ILE A 88 -38.97 -9.83 18.28
CA ILE A 88 -37.64 -10.41 18.54
C ILE A 88 -37.00 -10.94 17.25
N ASN A 89 -37.76 -11.67 16.43
CA ASN A 89 -37.26 -12.22 15.19
C ASN A 89 -36.90 -11.11 14.19
N ALA A 90 -37.68 -10.02 14.12
CA ALA A 90 -37.39 -8.86 13.30
C ALA A 90 -36.10 -8.16 13.77
N LEU A 91 -35.92 -7.98 15.08
CA LEU A 91 -34.71 -7.37 15.65
C LEU A 91 -33.46 -8.24 15.40
N ARG A 92 -33.58 -9.56 15.56
CA ARG A 92 -32.51 -10.50 15.22
C ARG A 92 -32.08 -10.37 13.76
N LYS A 93 -33.05 -10.29 12.82
CA LYS A 93 -32.75 -10.08 11.40
C LYS A 93 -32.01 -8.77 11.17
N LYS A 94 -32.46 -7.67 11.76
CA LYS A 94 -31.78 -6.35 11.68
C LYS A 94 -30.34 -6.44 12.20
N SER A 95 -30.11 -7.13 13.32
CA SER A 95 -28.79 -7.32 13.91
C SER A 95 -27.85 -8.12 12.99
N VAL A 96 -28.37 -9.19 12.38
CA VAL A 96 -27.60 -9.98 11.38
C VAL A 96 -27.26 -9.10 10.15
N ASP A 97 -28.22 -8.32 9.66
CA ASP A 97 -27.99 -7.46 8.50
C ASP A 97 -26.99 -6.33 8.82
N HIS A 98 -27.05 -5.78 10.05
CA HIS A 98 -26.05 -4.83 10.53
C HIS A 98 -24.63 -5.45 10.54
N GLN A 99 -24.48 -6.68 11.06
CA GLN A 99 -23.22 -7.40 11.06
C GLN A 99 -22.69 -7.63 9.65
N LYS A 100 -23.58 -8.01 8.70
CA LYS A 100 -23.20 -8.16 7.28
C LYS A 100 -22.72 -6.83 6.68
N ARG A 101 -23.40 -5.70 6.99
CA ARG A 101 -22.97 -4.37 6.53
C ARG A 101 -21.59 -3.99 7.08
N ARG A 102 -21.33 -4.26 8.36
CA ARG A 102 -19.98 -4.05 8.95
C ARG A 102 -18.91 -4.82 8.19
N GLN A 103 -19.15 -6.11 7.94
CA GLN A 103 -18.19 -6.94 7.22
C GLN A 103 -17.98 -6.44 5.78
N LYS A 104 -19.08 -6.06 5.11
CA LYS A 104 -18.99 -5.50 3.75
C LYS A 104 -18.19 -4.19 3.73
N ALA A 105 -18.45 -3.27 4.65
CA ALA A 105 -17.72 -2.00 4.74
C ALA A 105 -16.21 -2.24 4.97
N ALA A 106 -15.85 -3.15 5.88
CA ALA A 106 -14.46 -3.51 6.12
C ALA A 106 -13.78 -4.10 4.86
N ASN A 107 -14.46 -5.00 4.17
CA ASN A 107 -13.96 -5.62 2.93
C ASN A 107 -13.83 -4.59 1.80
N ASP A 108 -14.74 -3.62 1.70
CA ASP A 108 -14.68 -2.57 0.68
C ASP A 108 -13.49 -1.64 0.91
N ILE A 109 -13.23 -1.25 2.15
CA ILE A 109 -12.03 -0.45 2.52
C ILE A 109 -10.76 -1.26 2.23
N PHE A 110 -10.72 -2.53 2.59
CA PHE A 110 -9.57 -3.39 2.31
C PHE A 110 -9.29 -3.49 0.80
N ARG A 111 -10.33 -3.76 -0.02
CA ARG A 111 -10.18 -3.82 -1.50
C ARG A 111 -9.68 -2.51 -2.09
N LYS A 112 -10.20 -1.37 -1.62
CA LYS A 112 -9.73 -0.06 -2.07
C LYS A 112 -8.27 0.19 -1.69
N LYS A 113 -7.84 -0.24 -0.50
CA LYS A 113 -6.44 -0.17 -0.07
C LYS A 113 -5.52 -0.99 -0.98
N GLU A 114 -5.91 -2.22 -1.30
CA GLU A 114 -5.13 -3.07 -2.20
C GLU A 114 -5.12 -2.52 -3.65
N LYS A 115 -6.24 -1.95 -4.11
CA LYS A 115 -6.27 -1.23 -5.40
C LYS A 115 -5.28 -0.07 -5.41
N ALA A 116 -5.29 0.78 -4.38
CA ALA A 116 -4.36 1.91 -4.27
C ALA A 116 -2.91 1.46 -4.32
N ARG A 117 -2.59 0.41 -3.57
CA ARG A 117 -1.25 -0.18 -3.55
C ARG A 117 -0.83 -0.71 -4.92
N SER A 118 -1.72 -1.44 -5.58
CA SER A 118 -1.48 -1.98 -6.93
C SER A 118 -1.20 -0.87 -7.95
N GLU A 119 -2.00 0.20 -7.94
CA GLU A 119 -1.81 1.34 -8.85
C GLU A 119 -0.47 2.07 -8.60
N LEU A 120 -0.09 2.21 -7.32
CA LEU A 120 1.23 2.77 -6.97
C LEU A 120 2.38 1.92 -7.52
N TYR A 121 2.32 0.59 -7.36
CA TYR A 121 3.34 -0.32 -7.92
C TYR A 121 3.39 -0.28 -9.44
N LYS A 122 2.22 -0.28 -10.11
CA LYS A 122 2.15 -0.18 -11.57
C LYS A 122 2.82 1.08 -12.12
N ALA A 123 2.69 2.20 -11.39
CA ALA A 123 3.34 3.44 -11.77
C ALA A 123 4.83 3.46 -11.40
N LEU A 124 5.21 2.84 -10.28
CA LEU A 124 6.58 2.84 -9.76
C LEU A 124 7.53 1.95 -10.60
N ASN A 125 7.07 0.77 -11.01
CA ASN A 125 7.93 -0.19 -11.71
C ASN A 125 8.57 0.39 -12.98
N PRO A 126 7.83 0.98 -13.93
CA PRO A 126 8.46 1.55 -15.13
C PRO A 126 9.39 2.73 -14.81
N ILE A 127 9.14 3.48 -13.73
CA ILE A 127 10.03 4.55 -13.27
C ILE A 127 11.36 3.95 -12.81
N LEU A 128 11.32 2.87 -12.03
CA LEU A 128 12.52 2.18 -11.56
C LEU A 128 13.32 1.58 -12.74
N GLU A 129 12.66 0.87 -13.65
CA GLU A 129 13.28 0.27 -14.82
C GLU A 129 13.99 1.32 -15.69
N LYS A 130 13.29 2.43 -15.99
CA LYS A 130 13.86 3.53 -16.75
C LYS A 130 15.05 4.17 -16.02
N TYR A 131 14.91 4.44 -14.72
CA TYR A 131 15.98 5.04 -13.94
C TYR A 131 17.23 4.13 -13.85
N MET A 132 17.02 2.82 -13.69
CA MET A 132 18.10 1.82 -13.68
C MET A 132 18.83 1.79 -15.03
N SER A 133 18.11 1.80 -16.14
CA SER A 133 18.69 1.83 -17.48
C SER A 133 19.49 3.10 -17.74
N GLU A 134 18.94 4.28 -17.40
CA GLU A 134 19.61 5.58 -17.60
C GLU A 134 20.87 5.76 -16.74
N LYS A 135 20.95 5.08 -15.60
CA LYS A 135 22.05 5.21 -14.62
C LYS A 135 22.96 4.00 -14.55
N ASN A 136 22.77 2.99 -15.42
CA ASN A 136 23.50 1.72 -15.40
C ASN A 136 23.47 1.02 -14.02
N ILE A 137 22.35 1.14 -13.31
CA ILE A 137 22.16 0.51 -12.00
C ILE A 137 21.84 -0.97 -12.20
N THR A 138 22.59 -1.85 -11.54
CA THR A 138 22.39 -3.29 -11.62
C THR A 138 21.23 -3.78 -10.76
N VAL A 139 21.11 -3.26 -9.52
CA VAL A 139 20.12 -3.71 -8.54
C VAL A 139 19.63 -2.55 -7.68
N ILE A 140 18.33 -2.51 -7.44
CA ILE A 140 17.70 -1.66 -6.39
C ILE A 140 17.05 -2.58 -5.36
N ILE A 141 17.40 -2.43 -4.09
CA ILE A 141 16.93 -3.25 -2.96
C ILE A 141 15.97 -2.44 -2.09
N ASP A 142 14.95 -3.07 -1.52
CA ASP A 142 14.12 -2.41 -0.51
C ASP A 142 14.91 -2.25 0.80
N LYS A 143 14.88 -1.04 1.36
CA LYS A 143 15.53 -0.68 2.63
C LYS A 143 15.25 -1.65 3.77
N LYS A 144 14.05 -2.24 3.81
CA LYS A 144 13.67 -3.22 4.85
C LYS A 144 14.56 -4.47 4.87
N SER A 145 15.24 -4.78 3.75
CA SER A 145 16.15 -5.93 3.61
C SER A 145 17.61 -5.56 3.87
N ILE A 146 17.90 -4.34 4.31
CA ILE A 146 19.26 -3.82 4.52
C ILE A 146 19.45 -3.55 6.00
N VAL A 147 20.55 -4.08 6.56
CA VAL A 147 20.93 -3.83 7.95
C VAL A 147 21.64 -2.48 8.10
N VAL A 148 22.59 -2.19 7.19
CA VAL A 148 23.35 -0.95 7.16
C VAL A 148 23.77 -0.63 5.72
N ALA A 149 23.69 0.63 5.35
CA ALA A 149 24.13 1.12 4.06
C ALA A 149 24.54 2.60 4.16
N LYS A 150 25.34 3.07 3.22
CA LYS A 150 25.67 4.49 3.07
C LYS A 150 24.49 5.26 2.52
N THR A 151 24.31 6.50 2.95
CA THR A 151 23.19 7.37 2.49
C THR A 151 23.30 7.76 1.02
N GLU A 152 24.53 7.76 0.47
CA GLU A 152 24.80 8.14 -0.92
C GLU A 152 24.12 7.19 -1.93
N ILE A 153 23.88 5.94 -1.54
CA ILE A 153 23.18 4.94 -2.38
C ILE A 153 21.67 4.88 -2.12
N ASP A 154 21.10 5.80 -1.33
CA ASP A 154 19.65 5.93 -1.11
C ASP A 154 19.01 6.74 -2.24
N LEU A 155 18.18 6.08 -3.06
CA LEU A 155 17.43 6.70 -4.15
C LEU A 155 16.02 7.11 -3.76
N THR A 156 15.59 6.90 -2.51
CA THR A 156 14.20 7.06 -2.07
C THR A 156 13.59 8.39 -2.50
N ASP A 157 14.26 9.52 -2.18
CA ASP A 157 13.70 10.85 -2.46
C ASP A 157 13.73 11.22 -3.96
N LYS A 158 14.68 10.65 -4.73
CA LYS A 158 14.72 10.81 -6.18
C LYS A 158 13.56 10.08 -6.85
N ILE A 159 13.34 8.83 -6.48
CA ILE A 159 12.26 8.00 -7.02
C ILE A 159 10.89 8.54 -6.58
N LEU A 160 10.75 9.00 -5.33
CA LEU A 160 9.54 9.67 -4.84
C LEU A 160 9.17 10.89 -5.72
N LYS A 161 10.14 11.75 -6.04
CA LYS A 161 9.91 12.92 -6.91
C LYS A 161 9.49 12.52 -8.32
N LEU A 162 10.04 11.44 -8.87
CA LEU A 162 9.64 10.91 -10.18
C LEU A 162 8.21 10.36 -10.13
N LEU A 163 7.88 9.57 -9.13
CA LEU A 163 6.53 9.05 -8.94
C LEU A 163 5.50 10.19 -8.80
N ASP A 164 5.81 11.26 -8.08
CA ASP A 164 4.93 12.42 -7.90
C ASP A 164 4.69 13.23 -9.19
N LYS A 165 5.57 13.11 -10.18
CA LYS A 165 5.37 13.70 -11.51
C LYS A 165 4.43 12.85 -12.36
N GLU A 166 4.61 11.54 -12.33
CA GLU A 166 3.87 10.58 -13.17
C GLU A 166 2.48 10.27 -12.60
N LEU A 167 2.34 10.09 -11.28
CA LEU A 167 1.10 9.72 -10.63
C LEU A 167 0.69 10.75 -9.57
N LYS A 168 -0.26 11.62 -9.90
CA LYS A 168 -0.74 12.67 -8.99
C LYS A 168 -1.84 12.20 -8.04
N SER A 169 -2.68 11.26 -8.48
CA SER A 169 -3.81 10.75 -7.71
C SER A 169 -4.23 9.36 -8.19
N ILE A 170 -4.96 8.63 -7.33
CA ILE A 170 -5.55 7.32 -7.63
C ILE A 170 -7.05 7.42 -7.50
N ASN A 171 -7.79 6.93 -8.50
CA ASN A 171 -9.25 6.86 -8.43
C ASN A 171 -9.68 5.63 -7.61
N LEU A 172 -10.23 5.89 -6.41
CA LEU A 172 -10.76 4.88 -5.48
C LEU A 172 -12.29 4.95 -5.29
N LYS A 173 -12.94 5.74 -6.16
CA LYS A 173 -14.41 5.82 -6.17
C LYS A 173 -15.03 4.54 -6.70
#